data_daacc8788d051df79f06c5c1300bc80c
#
_entry.id   daacc8788d051df79f06c5c1300bc80c
#
_cell.length_a   1.000
_cell.length_b   1.000
_cell.length_c   1.000
_cell.angle_alpha   90.00
_cell.angle_beta   90.00
_cell.angle_gamma   90.00
#
_symmetry.space_group_name_H-M   'P 1'
#
loop_
_entity.id
_entity.type
_entity.pdbx_description
1 polymer ?
#
loop_
_entity_poly.entity_id
_entity_poly.type
_entity_poly.pdbx_seq_one_letter_code
_entity_poly.pdbx_strand_id
1 'polypeptide(L)'
;MKKMLFTLLALFAVAGASAQSMPDVKIENQAGKVISTNDLVDGTPMIISFWSTTCKPCIMELNAINDSLYEWLEEVDMKVVAVSVDDARTVSRARAMAKGQGWDDFTCIYDKNQEFKRAMNVSLTPHTFIVDGKGNI
;
A
#
# COMPACT_ATOMS: atom_id res chain seq x y z
N MET A 1 7.05 -64.56 -13.93
CA MET A 1 7.37 -63.14 -14.28
C MET A 1 6.52 -62.23 -13.43
N LYS A 2 7.12 -61.66 -12.44
CA LYS A 2 6.41 -60.66 -11.59
C LYS A 2 6.53 -59.30 -12.25
N LYS A 3 5.43 -58.79 -12.77
CA LYS A 3 5.36 -57.39 -13.21
C LYS A 3 5.20 -56.52 -11.98
N MET A 4 6.29 -55.91 -11.56
CA MET A 4 6.20 -54.85 -10.54
C MET A 4 5.63 -53.58 -11.20
N LEU A 5 4.41 -53.31 -10.87
CA LEU A 5 3.73 -52.03 -11.23
C LEU A 5 4.21 -50.99 -10.24
N PHE A 6 5.20 -50.19 -10.63
CA PHE A 6 5.59 -48.99 -9.89
C PHE A 6 4.52 -47.92 -10.13
N THR A 7 3.59 -47.85 -9.21
CA THR A 7 2.68 -46.71 -9.16
C THR A 7 3.46 -45.53 -8.59
N LEU A 8 3.96 -44.68 -9.48
CA LEU A 8 4.59 -43.42 -9.11
C LEU A 8 3.49 -42.48 -8.65
N LEU A 9 3.26 -42.41 -7.33
CA LEU A 9 2.37 -41.46 -6.71
C LEU A 9 3.09 -40.10 -6.75
N ALA A 10 2.84 -39.33 -7.80
CA ALA A 10 3.29 -37.95 -7.87
C ALA A 10 2.54 -37.13 -6.80
N LEU A 11 3.21 -36.93 -5.66
CA LEU A 11 2.75 -35.97 -4.66
C LEU A 11 2.90 -34.57 -5.26
N PHE A 12 1.84 -34.05 -5.87
CA PHE A 12 1.75 -32.64 -6.15
C PHE A 12 1.63 -31.92 -4.80
N ALA A 13 2.77 -31.47 -4.27
CA ALA A 13 2.78 -30.46 -3.25
C ALA A 13 2.21 -29.18 -3.89
N VAL A 14 0.93 -28.93 -3.68
CA VAL A 14 0.34 -27.61 -3.93
C VAL A 14 1.00 -26.70 -2.90
N ALA A 15 2.08 -26.04 -3.29
CA ALA A 15 2.61 -24.91 -2.55
C ALA A 15 1.50 -23.85 -2.58
N GLY A 16 0.71 -23.80 -1.52
CA GLY A 16 -0.26 -22.74 -1.34
C GLY A 16 0.52 -21.43 -1.34
N ALA A 17 0.34 -20.61 -2.38
CA ALA A 17 0.81 -19.23 -2.35
C ALA A 17 0.06 -18.55 -1.22
N SER A 18 0.69 -18.44 -0.03
CA SER A 18 0.12 -17.64 1.05
C SER A 18 0.18 -16.18 0.60
N ALA A 19 -0.98 -15.52 0.51
CA ALA A 19 -1.05 -14.09 0.26
C ALA A 19 -0.24 -13.37 1.33
N GLN A 20 0.61 -12.42 0.91
CA GLN A 20 1.40 -11.63 1.83
C GLN A 20 0.48 -10.63 2.52
N SER A 21 0.45 -10.65 3.86
CA SER A 21 -0.30 -9.67 4.64
C SER A 21 0.46 -8.36 4.74
N MET A 22 -0.28 -7.27 4.75
CA MET A 22 0.28 -5.94 5.01
C MET A 22 0.92 -5.89 6.41
N PRO A 23 2.17 -5.44 6.53
CA PRO A 23 2.85 -5.32 7.83
C PRO A 23 2.14 -4.36 8.78
N ASP A 24 2.13 -4.69 10.07
CA ASP A 24 1.64 -3.81 11.13
C ASP A 24 2.78 -2.97 11.70
N VAL A 25 2.74 -1.68 11.42
CA VAL A 25 3.72 -0.70 11.95
C VAL A 25 3.01 0.54 12.46
N LYS A 26 3.69 1.30 13.31
CA LYS A 26 3.24 2.61 13.77
C LYS A 26 3.56 3.67 12.72
N ILE A 27 2.59 4.52 12.43
CA ILE A 27 2.69 5.55 11.40
C ILE A 27 1.85 6.76 11.81
N GLU A 28 2.14 7.94 11.27
CA GLU A 28 1.36 9.15 11.57
C GLU A 28 0.28 9.40 10.51
N ASN A 29 -0.88 9.81 10.95
CA ASN A 29 -1.94 10.27 10.04
C ASN A 29 -1.76 11.75 9.67
N GLN A 30 -2.70 12.31 8.88
CA GLN A 30 -2.67 13.71 8.44
C GLN A 30 -2.68 14.70 9.62
N ALA A 31 -3.31 14.36 10.74
CA ALA A 31 -3.34 15.20 11.94
C ALA A 31 -2.08 15.07 12.82
N GLY A 32 -1.12 14.20 12.44
CA GLY A 32 0.08 13.93 13.22
C GLY A 32 -0.12 12.94 14.36
N LYS A 33 -1.29 12.28 14.42
CA LYS A 33 -1.58 11.23 15.40
C LYS A 33 -0.94 9.92 14.96
N VAL A 34 -0.31 9.21 15.89
CA VAL A 34 0.21 7.86 15.64
C VAL A 34 -0.94 6.86 15.60
N ILE A 35 -0.98 6.09 14.52
CA ILE A 35 -1.94 4.99 14.30
C ILE A 35 -1.17 3.71 13.94
N SER A 36 -1.85 2.58 13.93
CA SER A 36 -1.34 1.32 13.36
C SER A 36 -1.73 1.24 11.89
N THR A 37 -0.88 0.68 11.04
CA THR A 37 -1.26 0.37 9.65
C THR A 37 -2.40 -0.63 9.58
N ASN A 38 -2.59 -1.49 10.60
CA ASN A 38 -3.76 -2.36 10.71
C ASN A 38 -5.08 -1.59 10.82
N ASP A 39 -5.07 -0.37 11.32
CA ASP A 39 -6.26 0.48 11.39
C ASP A 39 -6.79 0.88 10.01
N LEU A 40 -5.97 0.70 8.96
CA LEU A 40 -6.38 0.94 7.56
C LEU A 40 -7.25 -0.19 7.00
N VAL A 41 -7.17 -1.38 7.60
CA VAL A 41 -7.91 -2.58 7.15
C VAL A 41 -9.31 -2.53 7.74
N ASP A 42 -10.31 -2.29 6.90
CA ASP A 42 -11.70 -2.10 7.32
C ASP A 42 -12.73 -2.84 6.44
N GLY A 43 -12.27 -3.79 5.65
CA GLY A 43 -13.10 -4.52 4.68
C GLY A 43 -13.13 -3.88 3.30
N THR A 44 -12.58 -2.68 3.13
CA THR A 44 -12.52 -1.97 1.85
C THR A 44 -11.17 -2.20 1.19
N PRO A 45 -11.11 -2.66 -0.08
CA PRO A 45 -9.86 -2.73 -0.83
C PRO A 45 -9.19 -1.37 -0.95
N MET A 46 -7.87 -1.37 -0.99
CA MET A 46 -7.12 -0.11 -1.06
C MET A 46 -5.98 -0.15 -2.08
N ILE A 47 -5.71 1.00 -2.68
CA ILE A 47 -4.48 1.28 -3.40
C ILE A 47 -3.55 1.98 -2.42
N ILE A 48 -2.36 1.45 -2.21
CA ILE A 48 -1.32 2.08 -1.38
C ILE A 48 -0.21 2.56 -2.29
N SER A 49 0.05 3.86 -2.32
CA SER A 49 1.12 4.45 -3.11
C SER A 49 2.12 5.18 -2.22
N PHE A 50 3.39 4.78 -2.33
CA PHE A 50 4.52 5.42 -1.64
C PHE A 50 5.06 6.57 -2.47
N TRP A 51 5.25 7.73 -1.83
CA TRP A 51 5.69 8.95 -2.48
C TRP A 51 6.60 9.80 -1.57
N SER A 52 7.25 10.80 -2.15
CA SER A 52 7.95 11.83 -1.38
C SER A 52 7.81 13.21 -2.03
N THR A 53 8.09 14.25 -1.28
CA THR A 53 8.00 15.65 -1.76
C THR A 53 8.99 15.95 -2.89
N THR A 54 10.06 15.17 -3.02
CA THR A 54 11.07 15.31 -4.08
C THR A 54 10.84 14.38 -5.27
N CYS A 55 9.82 13.54 -5.20
CA CYS A 55 9.50 12.57 -6.25
C CYS A 55 8.43 13.13 -7.19
N LYS A 56 8.85 13.80 -8.26
CA LYS A 56 7.91 14.36 -9.23
C LYS A 56 7.03 13.32 -9.93
N PRO A 57 7.53 12.14 -10.35
CA PRO A 57 6.67 11.09 -10.90
C PRO A 57 5.62 10.59 -9.92
N CYS A 58 5.92 10.55 -8.63
CA CYS A 58 4.96 10.17 -7.59
C CYS A 58 3.77 11.13 -7.54
N ILE A 59 4.06 12.42 -7.55
CA ILE A 59 3.04 13.48 -7.50
C ILE A 59 2.15 13.42 -8.74
N MET A 60 2.75 13.18 -9.92
CA MET A 60 2.01 13.02 -11.17
C MET A 60 1.09 11.80 -11.13
N GLU A 61 1.55 10.67 -10.60
CA GLU A 61 0.75 9.46 -10.46
C GLU A 61 -0.43 9.68 -9.49
N LEU A 62 -0.16 10.25 -8.31
CA LEU A 62 -1.21 10.52 -7.32
C LEU A 62 -2.24 11.53 -7.84
N ASN A 63 -1.83 12.54 -8.59
CA ASN A 63 -2.77 13.46 -9.23
C ASN A 63 -3.63 12.75 -10.30
N ALA A 64 -3.06 11.86 -11.10
CA ALA A 64 -3.82 11.07 -12.07
C ALA A 64 -4.82 10.14 -11.38
N ILE A 65 -4.44 9.52 -10.26
CA ILE A 65 -5.35 8.71 -9.43
C ILE A 65 -6.48 9.59 -8.88
N ASN A 66 -6.15 10.76 -8.35
CA ASN A 66 -7.12 11.69 -7.79
C ASN A 66 -8.14 12.16 -8.83
N ASP A 67 -7.70 12.45 -10.04
CA ASP A 67 -8.56 12.88 -11.14
C ASP A 67 -9.54 11.79 -11.57
N SER A 68 -9.16 10.51 -11.45
CA SER A 68 -9.97 9.35 -11.85
C SER A 68 -10.79 8.75 -10.71
N LEU A 69 -10.54 9.17 -9.47
CA LEU A 69 -11.07 8.49 -8.28
C LEU A 69 -12.60 8.47 -8.24
N TYR A 70 -13.26 9.58 -8.60
CA TYR A 70 -14.73 9.64 -8.60
C TYR A 70 -15.35 8.64 -9.57
N GLU A 71 -14.79 8.53 -10.77
CA GLU A 71 -15.26 7.57 -11.77
C GLU A 71 -15.09 6.12 -11.26
N TRP A 72 -13.96 5.82 -10.63
CA TRP A 72 -13.72 4.48 -10.09
C TRP A 72 -14.66 4.13 -8.94
N LEU A 73 -14.97 5.11 -8.08
CA LEU A 73 -15.87 4.91 -6.93
C LEU A 73 -17.33 4.68 -7.34
N GLU A 74 -17.72 5.05 -8.55
CA GLU A 74 -19.04 4.68 -9.11
C GLU A 74 -19.15 3.19 -9.40
N GLU A 75 -18.03 2.52 -9.66
CA GLU A 75 -17.98 1.10 -10.02
C GLU A 75 -17.54 0.19 -8.87
N VAL A 76 -16.61 0.65 -8.04
CA VAL A 76 -15.95 -0.15 -6.99
C VAL A 76 -15.80 0.65 -5.72
N ASP A 77 -16.21 0.05 -4.59
CA ASP A 77 -15.89 0.60 -3.28
C ASP A 77 -14.42 0.33 -2.95
N MET A 78 -13.62 1.38 -2.89
CA MET A 78 -12.19 1.32 -2.66
C MET A 78 -11.68 2.60 -2.00
N LYS A 79 -10.49 2.56 -1.45
CA LYS A 79 -9.81 3.75 -0.94
C LYS A 79 -8.38 3.85 -1.44
N VAL A 80 -7.85 5.06 -1.44
CA VAL A 80 -6.46 5.35 -1.80
C VAL A 80 -5.72 5.80 -0.55
N VAL A 81 -4.59 5.15 -0.28
CA VAL A 81 -3.69 5.46 0.82
C VAL A 81 -2.39 6.01 0.23
N ALA A 82 -2.11 7.28 0.45
CA ALA A 82 -0.87 7.92 0.05
C ALA A 82 0.11 7.91 1.23
N VAL A 83 1.23 7.20 1.08
CA VAL A 83 2.25 7.03 2.11
C VAL A 83 3.45 7.88 1.79
N SER A 84 3.65 8.97 2.53
CA SER A 84 4.87 9.78 2.42
C SER A 84 6.04 9.08 3.10
N VAL A 85 7.16 8.98 2.38
CA VAL A 85 8.43 8.49 2.93
C VAL A 85 9.38 9.64 3.34
N ASP A 86 8.87 10.86 3.38
CA ASP A 86 9.60 12.01 3.90
C ASP A 86 9.98 11.80 5.36
N ASP A 87 11.20 12.12 5.71
CA ASP A 87 11.71 11.98 7.08
C ASP A 87 11.24 13.12 8.02
N ALA A 88 11.70 13.10 9.27
CA ALA A 88 11.32 14.10 10.26
C ALA A 88 11.63 15.55 9.85
N ARG A 89 12.59 15.77 8.93
CA ARG A 89 12.97 17.10 8.46
C ARG A 89 12.01 17.64 7.40
N THR A 90 11.37 16.77 6.65
CA THR A 90 10.56 17.14 5.47
C THR A 90 9.09 16.75 5.58
N VAL A 91 8.68 16.01 6.60
CA VAL A 91 7.30 15.53 6.81
C VAL A 91 6.28 16.68 6.86
N SER A 92 6.64 17.84 7.42
CA SER A 92 5.76 19.01 7.43
C SER A 92 5.49 19.53 6.02
N ARG A 93 6.49 19.50 5.14
CA ARG A 93 6.34 19.83 3.72
C ARG A 93 5.42 18.83 3.03
N ALA A 94 5.56 17.54 3.34
CA ALA A 94 4.70 16.49 2.78
C ALA A 94 3.22 16.71 3.15
N ARG A 95 2.93 17.06 4.42
CA ARG A 95 1.55 17.38 4.86
C ARG A 95 0.99 18.57 4.11
N ALA A 96 1.78 19.64 3.99
CA ALA A 96 1.37 20.84 3.25
C ALA A 96 1.14 20.55 1.76
N MET A 97 1.99 19.73 1.16
CA MET A 97 1.89 19.35 -0.25
C MET A 97 0.62 18.53 -0.50
N ALA A 98 0.30 17.55 0.34
CA ALA A 98 -0.93 16.75 0.21
C ALA A 98 -2.19 17.64 0.21
N LYS A 99 -2.23 18.64 1.08
CA LYS A 99 -3.31 19.66 1.09
C LYS A 99 -3.30 20.51 -0.18
N GLY A 100 -2.13 20.99 -0.59
CA GLY A 100 -1.99 21.87 -1.76
C GLY A 100 -2.33 21.17 -3.07
N GLN A 101 -2.11 19.86 -3.16
CA GLN A 101 -2.48 19.04 -4.32
C GLN A 101 -3.98 18.67 -4.35
N GLY A 102 -4.71 18.90 -3.25
CA GLY A 102 -6.13 18.57 -3.16
C GLY A 102 -6.40 17.08 -2.99
N TRP A 103 -5.52 16.35 -2.27
CA TRP A 103 -5.69 14.91 -2.00
C TRP A 103 -6.58 14.65 -0.77
N ASP A 104 -7.65 15.42 -0.65
CA ASP A 104 -8.54 15.36 0.52
C ASP A 104 -9.32 14.04 0.62
N ASP A 105 -9.56 13.38 -0.53
CA ASP A 105 -10.23 12.09 -0.61
C ASP A 105 -9.28 10.90 -0.42
N PHE A 106 -7.98 11.15 -0.29
CA PHE A 106 -7.00 10.13 0.05
C PHE A 106 -6.84 10.00 1.57
N THR A 107 -6.57 8.80 2.03
CA THR A 107 -6.00 8.58 3.36
C THR A 107 -4.50 8.86 3.30
N CYS A 108 -4.06 10.02 3.76
CA CYS A 108 -2.66 10.40 3.78
C CYS A 108 -2.02 9.98 5.10
N ILE A 109 -0.94 9.20 5.02
CA ILE A 109 -0.13 8.77 6.15
C ILE A 109 1.35 9.07 5.91
N TYR A 110 2.11 9.19 7.01
CA TYR A 110 3.47 9.73 6.98
C TYR A 110 4.43 8.80 7.71
N ASP A 111 5.31 8.18 6.94
CA ASP A 111 6.27 7.16 7.38
C ASP A 111 7.64 7.79 7.65
N LYS A 112 7.69 8.76 8.56
CA LYS A 112 8.89 9.58 8.82
C LYS A 112 10.12 8.77 9.26
N ASN A 113 9.94 7.58 9.81
CA ASN A 113 11.00 6.66 10.18
C ASN A 113 11.28 5.59 9.11
N GLN A 114 10.51 5.59 8.03
CA GLN A 114 10.58 4.65 6.91
C GLN A 114 10.42 3.17 7.34
N GLU A 115 9.72 2.90 8.42
CA GLU A 115 9.46 1.55 8.92
C GLU A 115 8.51 0.80 8.00
N PHE A 116 7.42 1.45 7.57
CA PHE A 116 6.46 0.85 6.64
C PHE A 116 7.08 0.62 5.27
N LYS A 117 7.84 1.58 4.77
CA LYS A 117 8.62 1.45 3.53
C LYS A 117 9.51 0.21 3.56
N ARG A 118 10.29 0.03 4.63
CA ARG A 118 11.17 -1.14 4.78
C ARG A 118 10.38 -2.44 4.89
N ALA A 119 9.32 -2.47 5.69
CA ALA A 119 8.49 -3.64 5.90
C ALA A 119 7.78 -4.10 4.61
N MET A 120 7.43 -3.15 3.73
CA MET A 120 6.83 -3.42 2.42
C MET A 120 7.87 -3.68 1.31
N ASN A 121 9.17 -3.71 1.63
CA ASN A 121 10.26 -3.88 0.65
C ASN A 121 10.26 -2.83 -0.47
N VAL A 122 9.88 -1.60 -0.17
CA VAL A 122 9.92 -0.51 -1.13
C VAL A 122 11.33 0.06 -1.23
N SER A 123 11.95 -0.05 -2.39
CA SER A 123 13.29 0.50 -2.66
C SER A 123 13.22 1.90 -3.26
N LEU A 124 12.37 2.08 -4.25
CA LEU A 124 12.22 3.34 -5.01
C LEU A 124 10.76 3.77 -5.00
N THR A 125 10.54 5.07 -5.14
CA THR A 125 9.22 5.66 -5.33
C THR A 125 9.09 6.23 -6.76
N PRO A 126 7.91 6.22 -7.38
CA PRO A 126 6.65 5.68 -6.85
C PRO A 126 6.66 4.15 -6.75
N HIS A 127 5.99 3.61 -5.75
CA HIS A 127 5.73 2.18 -5.63
C HIS A 127 4.30 1.99 -5.15
N THR A 128 3.51 1.23 -5.88
CA THR A 128 2.07 1.09 -5.66
C THR A 128 1.69 -0.36 -5.43
N PHE A 129 0.87 -0.59 -4.41
CA PHE A 129 0.31 -1.90 -4.07
C PHE A 129 -1.21 -1.87 -4.16
N ILE A 130 -1.79 -3.02 -4.49
CA ILE A 130 -3.22 -3.27 -4.33
C ILE A 130 -3.38 -4.23 -3.16
N VAL A 131 -4.20 -3.83 -2.18
CA VAL A 131 -4.46 -4.60 -0.96
C VAL A 131 -5.95 -4.88 -0.87
N ASP A 132 -6.32 -6.14 -0.62
CA ASP A 132 -7.72 -6.50 -0.47
C ASP A 132 -8.31 -5.99 0.86
N GLY A 133 -9.63 -6.16 1.04
CA GLY A 133 -10.32 -5.70 2.24
C GLY A 133 -9.91 -6.41 3.53
N LYS A 134 -9.13 -7.49 3.44
CA LYS A 134 -8.59 -8.25 4.58
C LYS A 134 -7.14 -7.89 4.90
N GLY A 135 -6.52 -7.00 4.13
CA GLY A 135 -5.12 -6.59 4.29
C GLY A 135 -4.12 -7.49 3.57
N ASN A 136 -4.53 -8.28 2.59
CA ASN A 136 -3.65 -9.12 1.77
C ASN A 136 -3.24 -8.39 0.50
N ILE A 137 -1.95 -8.54 0.16
CA ILE A 137 -1.33 -7.93 -1.01
C ILE A 137 -1.43 -8.87 -2.21
#